data_ca8344aecc1b4302b1f8c8bc9754e1c4
#
_entry.id   ca8344aecc1b4302b1f8c8bc9754e1c4
#
_cell.length_a   1.000
_cell.length_b   1.000
_cell.length_c   1.000
_cell.angle_alpha   90.00
_cell.angle_beta   90.00
_cell.angle_gamma   90.00
#
_symmetry.space_group_name_H-M   'P 1'
#
loop_
_entity.id
_entity.type
_entity.pdbx_description
1 polymer ?
#
loop_
_entity_poly.entity_id
_entity_poly.type
_entity_poly.pdbx_seq_one_letter_code
_entity_poly.pdbx_strand_id
1 'polypeptide(L)'
;AATAILSALNVGVQNPTDGSRVVVKNLLSVEGLHWFLPNVIKNFSGFAPLGAILALVLGAGFAERVGLLPALMVKMASHVSARYASYMVLFIAFFSHISSDAALVIMPPLGALMFLAVGRHPVAGLLAAIAGVGCGFTANLLIVTTDVLLSGISTEAAKSIDASLHVSVIDN
;
A
#
# COMPACT_ATOMS: atom_id res chain seq x y z
N ALA A 1 -8.34 20.54 10.71
CA ALA A 1 -9.44 21.32 10.11
C ALA A 1 -10.76 20.53 10.12
N ALA A 2 -10.84 19.35 9.50
CA ALA A 2 -12.08 18.56 9.46
C ALA A 2 -12.67 18.27 10.85
N THR A 3 -11.83 17.86 11.82
CA THR A 3 -12.28 17.57 13.19
C THR A 3 -12.85 18.80 13.91
N ALA A 4 -12.33 20.01 13.63
CA ALA A 4 -12.85 21.23 14.20
C ALA A 4 -14.26 21.56 13.65
N ILE A 5 -14.46 21.39 12.35
CA ILE A 5 -15.75 21.60 11.69
C ILE A 5 -16.78 20.58 12.20
N LEU A 6 -16.45 19.31 12.22
CA LEU A 6 -17.34 18.24 12.68
C LEU A 6 -17.68 18.37 14.18
N SER A 7 -16.73 18.82 14.99
CA SER A 7 -16.97 19.11 16.41
C SER A 7 -17.89 20.31 16.59
N ALA A 8 -17.71 21.37 15.80
CA ALA A 8 -18.59 22.55 15.84
C ALA A 8 -20.03 22.22 15.40
N LEU A 9 -20.19 21.26 14.48
CA LEU A 9 -21.49 20.74 14.04
C LEU A 9 -22.06 19.69 14.99
N ASN A 10 -21.39 19.40 16.12
CA ASN A 10 -21.78 18.40 17.12
C ASN A 10 -22.06 17.02 16.52
N VAL A 11 -21.29 16.64 15.49
CA VAL A 11 -21.40 15.34 14.83
C VAL A 11 -20.91 14.25 15.78
N GLY A 12 -21.76 13.26 16.02
CA GLY A 12 -21.42 12.08 16.82
C GLY A 12 -21.95 10.83 16.16
N VAL A 13 -21.26 9.72 16.40
CA VAL A 13 -21.64 8.38 15.90
C VAL A 13 -21.95 7.50 17.10
N GLN A 14 -22.92 6.62 16.96
CA GLN A 14 -23.18 5.59 17.97
C GLN A 14 -22.15 4.47 17.84
N ASN A 15 -21.53 4.10 18.95
CA ASN A 15 -20.64 2.97 19.01
C ASN A 15 -21.47 1.67 18.83
N PRO A 16 -21.16 0.83 17.85
CA PRO A 16 -21.94 -0.38 17.58
C PRO A 16 -21.85 -1.43 18.70
N THR A 17 -20.82 -1.35 19.57
CA THR A 17 -20.61 -2.34 20.63
C THR A 17 -21.38 -2.05 21.91
N ASP A 18 -21.53 -0.79 22.30
CA ASP A 18 -22.13 -0.38 23.57
C ASP A 18 -23.27 0.65 23.43
N GLY A 19 -23.56 1.08 22.18
CA GLY A 19 -24.60 2.08 21.90
C GLY A 19 -24.25 3.50 22.37
N SER A 20 -23.08 3.72 22.95
CA SER A 20 -22.66 5.03 23.45
C SER A 20 -22.45 6.03 22.29
N ARG A 21 -22.83 7.28 22.52
CA ARG A 21 -22.58 8.34 21.54
C ARG A 21 -21.17 8.86 21.66
N VAL A 22 -20.35 8.61 20.65
CA VAL A 22 -19.00 9.16 20.53
C VAL A 22 -19.06 10.46 19.72
N VAL A 23 -18.68 11.58 20.34
CA VAL A 23 -18.63 12.90 19.69
C VAL A 23 -17.23 13.18 19.18
N VAL A 24 -17.15 13.80 18.02
CA VAL A 24 -15.86 14.17 17.41
C VAL A 24 -15.16 15.22 18.25
N LYS A 25 -13.93 14.92 18.70
CA LYS A 25 -13.09 15.87 19.45
C LYS A 25 -12.46 16.87 18.50
N ASN A 26 -12.47 18.14 18.89
CA ASN A 26 -11.74 19.19 18.16
C ASN A 26 -10.23 19.09 18.47
N LEU A 27 -9.46 18.54 17.55
CA LEU A 27 -8.01 18.39 17.71
C LEU A 27 -7.23 19.70 17.60
N LEU A 28 -7.86 20.81 17.17
CA LEU A 28 -7.25 22.14 17.11
C LEU A 28 -7.52 22.96 18.38
N SER A 29 -8.32 22.45 19.31
CA SER A 29 -8.50 23.08 20.63
C SER A 29 -7.32 22.75 21.56
N VAL A 30 -7.15 23.55 22.61
CA VAL A 30 -6.13 23.29 23.65
C VAL A 30 -6.31 21.91 24.28
N GLU A 31 -7.56 21.52 24.56
CA GLU A 31 -7.91 20.19 25.07
C GLU A 31 -7.58 19.10 24.06
N GLY A 32 -7.86 19.32 22.75
CA GLY A 32 -7.52 18.41 21.67
C GLY A 32 -6.02 18.20 21.54
N LEU A 33 -5.22 19.25 21.66
CA LEU A 33 -3.76 19.18 21.65
C LEU A 33 -3.22 18.45 22.88
N HIS A 34 -3.73 18.74 24.07
CA HIS A 34 -3.36 18.02 25.29
C HIS A 34 -3.72 16.54 25.25
N TRP A 35 -4.80 16.17 24.55
CA TRP A 35 -5.13 14.78 24.32
C TRP A 35 -4.24 14.15 23.24
N PHE A 36 -3.99 14.87 22.14
CA PHE A 36 -3.28 14.34 20.98
C PHE A 36 -1.81 14.02 21.29
N LEU A 37 -1.09 14.97 21.90
CA LEU A 37 0.35 14.85 22.11
C LEU A 37 0.77 13.61 22.93
N PRO A 38 0.17 13.32 24.10
CA PRO A 38 0.51 12.10 24.86
C PRO A 38 0.07 10.81 24.16
N ASN A 39 -1.01 10.87 23.35
CA ASN A 39 -1.55 9.69 22.69
C ASN A 39 -0.88 9.37 21.35
N VAL A 40 -0.08 10.27 20.76
CA VAL A 40 0.63 10.00 19.48
C VAL A 40 1.47 8.73 19.58
N ILE A 41 2.34 8.65 20.57
CA ILE A 41 3.24 7.51 20.76
C ILE A 41 2.44 6.26 21.08
N LYS A 42 1.46 6.35 21.97
CA LYS A 42 0.60 5.22 22.36
C LYS A 42 -0.19 4.68 21.16
N ASN A 43 -0.78 5.55 20.35
CA ASN A 43 -1.54 5.14 19.17
C ASN A 43 -0.64 4.53 18.09
N PHE A 44 0.58 5.09 17.91
CA PHE A 44 1.55 4.54 16.97
C PHE A 44 2.04 3.16 17.43
N SER A 45 2.53 3.03 18.66
CA SER A 45 3.05 1.76 19.19
C SER A 45 1.98 0.70 19.43
N GLY A 46 0.74 1.11 19.68
CA GLY A 46 -0.41 0.22 19.86
C GLY A 46 -1.08 -0.21 18.55
N PHE A 47 -0.58 0.25 17.39
CA PHE A 47 -1.13 -0.16 16.09
C PHE A 47 -0.74 -1.62 15.80
N ALA A 48 -1.71 -2.52 15.84
CA ALA A 48 -1.48 -3.96 15.80
C ALA A 48 -0.60 -4.44 14.63
N PRO A 49 -0.77 -3.97 13.36
CA PRO A 49 0.06 -4.41 12.24
C PRO A 49 1.45 -3.74 12.16
N LEU A 50 1.79 -2.81 13.06
CA LEU A 50 3.03 -2.02 12.97
C LEU A 50 4.29 -2.89 12.84
N GLY A 51 4.41 -3.93 13.65
CA GLY A 51 5.59 -4.82 13.62
C GLY A 51 5.77 -5.53 12.28
N ALA A 52 4.69 -6.07 11.72
CA ALA A 52 4.71 -6.74 10.42
C ALA A 52 5.01 -5.76 9.28
N ILE A 53 4.42 -4.57 9.30
CA ILE A 53 4.70 -3.51 8.32
C ILE A 53 6.17 -3.10 8.37
N LEU A 54 6.72 -2.85 9.55
CA LEU A 54 8.14 -2.49 9.70
C LEU A 54 9.07 -3.59 9.21
N ALA A 55 8.79 -4.85 9.50
CA ALA A 55 9.58 -5.98 9.01
C ALA A 55 9.56 -6.07 7.47
N LEU A 56 8.39 -5.93 6.85
CA LEU A 56 8.26 -5.91 5.39
C LEU A 56 8.99 -4.72 4.76
N VAL A 57 8.79 -3.51 5.28
CA VAL A 57 9.44 -2.29 4.76
C VAL A 57 10.95 -2.38 4.88
N LEU A 58 11.48 -2.91 5.98
CA LEU A 58 12.92 -3.12 6.16
C LEU A 58 13.45 -4.16 5.16
N GLY A 59 12.77 -5.30 5.02
CA GLY A 59 13.19 -6.36 4.10
C GLY A 59 13.14 -5.92 2.64
N ALA A 60 12.01 -5.36 2.20
CA ALA A 60 11.85 -4.88 0.83
C ALA A 60 12.77 -3.69 0.53
N GLY A 61 12.88 -2.72 1.46
CA GLY A 61 13.76 -1.56 1.31
C GLY A 61 15.24 -1.94 1.28
N PHE A 62 15.65 -2.98 2.03
CA PHE A 62 17.00 -3.52 1.90
C PHE A 62 17.25 -4.15 0.54
N ALA A 63 16.33 -5.00 0.06
CA ALA A 63 16.42 -5.65 -1.25
C ALA A 63 16.46 -4.62 -2.40
N GLU A 64 15.72 -3.52 -2.26
CA GLU A 64 15.73 -2.40 -3.20
C GLU A 64 17.08 -1.66 -3.17
N ARG A 65 17.57 -1.29 -1.97
CA ARG A 65 18.83 -0.54 -1.82
C ARG A 65 20.06 -1.29 -2.30
N VAL A 66 20.10 -2.61 -2.15
CA VAL A 66 21.18 -3.43 -2.71
C VAL A 66 21.03 -3.69 -4.20
N GLY A 67 19.97 -3.17 -4.83
CA GLY A 67 19.72 -3.31 -6.27
C GLY A 67 19.16 -4.67 -6.69
N LEU A 68 18.76 -5.52 -5.75
CA LEU A 68 18.25 -6.87 -6.05
C LEU A 68 16.94 -6.79 -6.87
N LEU A 69 15.98 -5.97 -6.44
CA LEU A 69 14.69 -5.85 -7.13
C LEU A 69 14.84 -5.24 -8.52
N PRO A 70 15.55 -4.10 -8.72
CA PRO A 70 15.83 -3.57 -10.06
C PRO A 70 16.57 -4.58 -10.95
N ALA A 71 17.59 -5.26 -10.45
CA ALA A 71 18.33 -6.25 -11.22
C ALA A 71 17.45 -7.42 -11.66
N LEU A 72 16.55 -7.89 -10.80
CA LEU A 72 15.60 -8.94 -11.12
C LEU A 72 14.63 -8.51 -12.22
N MET A 73 14.06 -7.28 -12.11
CA MET A 73 13.17 -6.71 -13.14
C MET A 73 13.86 -6.60 -14.50
N VAL A 74 15.11 -6.07 -14.53
CA VAL A 74 15.91 -5.97 -15.76
C VAL A 74 16.22 -7.35 -16.33
N LYS A 75 16.59 -8.32 -15.48
CA LYS A 75 16.84 -9.69 -15.91
C LYS A 75 15.60 -10.35 -16.51
N MET A 76 14.44 -10.15 -15.91
CA MET A 76 13.17 -10.63 -16.47
C MET A 76 12.87 -9.98 -17.83
N ALA A 77 13.15 -8.69 -17.97
CA ALA A 77 12.95 -7.93 -19.19
C ALA A 77 13.89 -8.33 -20.33
N SER A 78 15.11 -8.78 -20.05
CA SER A 78 16.14 -9.08 -21.04
C SER A 78 15.88 -10.33 -21.90
N HIS A 79 14.95 -11.20 -21.48
CA HIS A 79 14.64 -12.47 -22.17
C HIS A 79 13.28 -12.45 -22.89
N VAL A 80 12.76 -11.29 -23.25
CA VAL A 80 11.42 -11.13 -23.81
C VAL A 80 11.44 -11.23 -25.32
N SER A 81 10.64 -12.14 -25.89
CA SER A 81 10.39 -12.18 -27.34
C SER A 81 9.35 -11.14 -27.75
N ALA A 82 9.46 -10.65 -29.01
CA ALA A 82 8.56 -9.61 -29.54
C ALA A 82 7.07 -9.97 -29.41
N ARG A 83 6.72 -11.27 -29.52
CA ARG A 83 5.34 -11.75 -29.42
C ARG A 83 4.73 -11.51 -28.04
N TYR A 84 5.52 -11.67 -26.97
CA TYR A 84 5.06 -11.64 -25.59
C TYR A 84 5.42 -10.36 -24.84
N ALA A 85 6.02 -9.37 -25.51
CA ALA A 85 6.53 -8.14 -24.87
C ALA A 85 5.45 -7.44 -24.01
N SER A 86 4.23 -7.29 -24.50
CA SER A 86 3.15 -6.64 -23.76
C SER A 86 2.77 -7.40 -22.48
N TYR A 87 2.64 -8.72 -22.56
CA TYR A 87 2.33 -9.55 -21.40
C TYR A 87 3.44 -9.53 -20.37
N MET A 88 4.69 -9.54 -20.82
CA MET A 88 5.85 -9.51 -19.93
C MET A 88 6.01 -8.16 -19.23
N VAL A 89 5.75 -7.05 -19.92
CA VAL A 89 5.75 -5.72 -19.26
C VAL A 89 4.70 -5.67 -18.17
N LEU A 90 3.48 -6.14 -18.42
CA LEU A 90 2.42 -6.20 -17.42
C LEU A 90 2.78 -7.14 -16.26
N PHE A 91 3.30 -8.34 -16.56
CA PHE A 91 3.70 -9.31 -15.54
C PHE A 91 4.80 -8.74 -14.62
N ILE A 92 5.84 -8.10 -15.21
CA ILE A 92 6.91 -7.47 -14.43
C ILE A 92 6.35 -6.27 -13.64
N ALA A 93 5.40 -5.52 -14.19
CA ALA A 93 4.74 -4.44 -13.50
C ALA A 93 3.96 -4.92 -12.25
N PHE A 94 3.21 -6.00 -12.34
CA PHE A 94 2.57 -6.63 -11.18
C PHE A 94 3.59 -7.13 -10.16
N PHE A 95 4.67 -7.76 -10.61
CA PHE A 95 5.74 -8.22 -9.72
C PHE A 95 6.47 -7.06 -9.02
N SER A 96 6.57 -5.89 -9.69
CA SER A 96 7.30 -4.73 -9.19
C SER A 96 6.68 -4.08 -7.94
N HIS A 97 5.42 -4.40 -7.61
CA HIS A 97 4.75 -3.89 -6.40
C HIS A 97 5.44 -4.25 -5.08
N ILE A 98 6.29 -5.26 -5.08
CA ILE A 98 7.16 -5.58 -3.94
C ILE A 98 8.13 -4.43 -3.62
N SER A 99 8.50 -3.65 -4.65
CA SER A 99 9.36 -2.46 -4.54
C SER A 99 8.57 -1.17 -4.22
N SER A 100 7.28 -1.29 -3.93
CA SER A 100 6.41 -0.16 -3.55
C SER A 100 6.52 1.02 -4.54
N ASP A 101 6.85 2.22 -4.05
CA ASP A 101 6.90 3.45 -4.87
C ASP A 101 8.00 3.46 -5.93
N ALA A 102 9.10 2.71 -5.73
CA ALA A 102 10.18 2.62 -6.71
C ALA A 102 9.72 1.95 -8.03
N ALA A 103 8.71 1.11 -8.00
CA ALA A 103 8.10 0.53 -9.19
C ALA A 103 7.60 1.60 -10.18
N LEU A 104 7.02 2.68 -9.67
CA LEU A 104 6.52 3.79 -10.49
C LEU A 104 7.63 4.56 -11.21
N VAL A 105 8.85 4.53 -10.68
CA VAL A 105 10.01 5.21 -11.27
C VAL A 105 10.75 4.28 -12.24
N ILE A 106 10.88 3.00 -11.90
CA ILE A 106 11.71 2.04 -12.65
C ILE A 106 10.93 1.46 -13.84
N MET A 107 9.66 1.12 -13.66
CA MET A 107 8.89 0.39 -14.66
C MET A 107 8.61 1.18 -15.96
N PRO A 108 8.26 2.47 -15.96
CA PRO A 108 7.99 3.19 -17.21
C PRO A 108 9.18 3.20 -18.16
N PRO A 109 10.40 3.61 -17.78
CA PRO A 109 11.55 3.55 -18.68
C PRO A 109 11.91 2.11 -19.08
N LEU A 110 11.77 1.13 -18.16
CA LEU A 110 12.03 -0.28 -18.48
C LEU A 110 11.04 -0.81 -19.52
N GLY A 111 9.75 -0.52 -19.39
CA GLY A 111 8.73 -0.88 -20.38
C GLY A 111 8.98 -0.26 -21.76
N ALA A 112 9.40 1.01 -21.79
CA ALA A 112 9.80 1.68 -23.02
C ALA A 112 10.99 0.99 -23.71
N LEU A 113 12.03 0.64 -22.95
CA LEU A 113 13.22 -0.07 -23.46
C LEU A 113 12.86 -1.49 -23.93
N MET A 114 12.01 -2.21 -23.24
CA MET A 114 11.55 -3.54 -23.65
C MET A 114 10.83 -3.49 -25.02
N PHE A 115 9.95 -2.52 -25.23
CA PHE A 115 9.26 -2.35 -26.50
C PHE A 115 10.21 -1.93 -27.61
N LEU A 116 11.14 -1.01 -27.33
CA LEU A 116 12.15 -0.60 -28.26
C LEU A 116 13.04 -1.77 -28.72
N ALA A 117 13.47 -2.61 -27.76
CA ALA A 117 14.31 -3.79 -28.04
C ALA A 117 13.62 -4.82 -28.97
N VAL A 118 12.30 -4.87 -28.99
CA VAL A 118 11.53 -5.77 -29.88
C VAL A 118 10.96 -5.06 -31.10
N GLY A 119 11.44 -3.85 -31.42
CA GLY A 119 11.02 -3.09 -32.62
C GLY A 119 9.64 -2.46 -32.51
N ARG A 120 9.08 -2.31 -31.30
CA ARG A 120 7.81 -1.64 -31.04
C ARG A 120 8.00 -0.21 -30.55
N HIS A 121 6.96 0.61 -30.68
CA HIS A 121 7.03 2.01 -30.27
C HIS A 121 7.22 2.12 -28.74
N PRO A 122 8.27 2.83 -28.24
CA PRO A 122 8.62 2.86 -26.81
C PRO A 122 7.54 3.51 -25.94
N VAL A 123 6.79 4.50 -26.48
CA VAL A 123 5.67 5.12 -25.73
C VAL A 123 4.58 4.11 -25.38
N ALA A 124 4.32 3.13 -26.25
CA ALA A 124 3.35 2.07 -25.93
C ALA A 124 3.83 1.18 -24.77
N GLY A 125 5.13 0.89 -24.71
CA GLY A 125 5.75 0.17 -23.60
C GLY A 125 5.72 0.96 -22.28
N LEU A 126 5.99 2.26 -22.34
CA LEU A 126 5.90 3.18 -21.21
C LEU A 126 4.47 3.22 -20.65
N LEU A 127 3.47 3.41 -21.53
CA LEU A 127 2.07 3.44 -21.12
C LEU A 127 1.59 2.11 -20.55
N ALA A 128 2.00 0.99 -21.16
CA ALA A 128 1.70 -0.35 -20.65
C ALA A 128 2.29 -0.57 -19.26
N ALA A 129 3.52 -0.11 -19.02
CA ALA A 129 4.17 -0.21 -17.71
C ALA A 129 3.45 0.63 -16.64
N ILE A 130 3.11 1.90 -16.96
CA ILE A 130 2.36 2.77 -16.05
C ILE A 130 0.99 2.16 -15.73
N ALA A 131 0.27 1.69 -16.74
CA ALA A 131 -1.03 1.04 -16.56
C ALA A 131 -0.90 -0.24 -15.71
N GLY A 132 0.12 -1.05 -15.97
CA GLY A 132 0.38 -2.29 -15.22
C GLY A 132 0.68 -2.02 -13.75
N VAL A 133 1.54 -1.05 -13.45
CA VAL A 133 1.81 -0.66 -12.07
C VAL A 133 0.55 -0.07 -11.41
N GLY A 134 -0.19 0.81 -12.09
CA GLY A 134 -1.40 1.41 -11.54
C GLY A 134 -2.52 0.39 -11.27
N CYS A 135 -2.76 -0.54 -12.20
CA CYS A 135 -3.77 -1.59 -12.03
C CYS A 135 -3.34 -2.65 -11.01
N GLY A 136 -2.04 -2.92 -10.90
CA GLY A 136 -1.50 -3.88 -9.95
C GLY A 136 -1.52 -3.42 -8.48
N PHE A 137 -1.86 -2.17 -8.21
CA PHE A 137 -1.82 -1.61 -6.86
C PHE A 137 -2.76 -2.34 -5.87
N THR A 138 -3.85 -2.91 -6.36
CA THR A 138 -4.82 -3.68 -5.57
C THR A 138 -4.91 -5.15 -5.97
N ALA A 139 -4.16 -5.59 -6.99
CA ALA A 139 -4.16 -6.95 -7.50
C ALA A 139 -2.73 -7.50 -7.51
N ASN A 140 -2.14 -7.64 -6.32
CA ASN A 140 -0.75 -8.06 -6.16
C ASN A 140 -0.59 -9.57 -6.41
N LEU A 141 0.54 -9.94 -7.02
CA LEU A 141 0.97 -11.34 -7.12
C LEU A 141 1.65 -11.84 -5.85
N LEU A 142 2.16 -10.92 -5.04
CA LEU A 142 2.90 -11.19 -3.81
C LEU A 142 2.34 -10.31 -2.69
N ILE A 143 2.49 -10.79 -1.46
CA ILE A 143 2.10 -10.01 -0.28
C ILE A 143 2.95 -8.76 -0.19
N VAL A 144 2.30 -7.61 -0.17
CA VAL A 144 2.93 -6.29 -0.03
C VAL A 144 2.48 -5.59 1.27
N THR A 145 3.08 -4.45 1.55
CA THR A 145 2.80 -3.70 2.79
C THR A 145 1.32 -3.30 2.93
N THR A 146 0.65 -3.00 1.82
CA THR A 146 -0.78 -2.67 1.81
C THR A 146 -1.66 -3.82 2.26
N ASP A 147 -1.34 -5.06 1.88
CA ASP A 147 -2.12 -6.23 2.26
C ASP A 147 -2.04 -6.46 3.78
N VAL A 148 -0.85 -6.29 4.36
CA VAL A 148 -0.65 -6.39 5.82
C VAL A 148 -1.40 -5.26 6.55
N LEU A 149 -1.38 -4.05 6.01
CA LEU A 149 -2.10 -2.91 6.57
C LEU A 149 -3.62 -3.16 6.57
N LEU A 150 -4.16 -3.59 5.42
CA LEU A 150 -5.59 -3.86 5.26
C LEU A 150 -6.03 -5.03 6.15
N SER A 151 -5.29 -6.13 6.19
CA SER A 151 -5.54 -7.25 7.09
C SER A 151 -5.61 -6.80 8.55
N GLY A 152 -4.67 -5.95 8.99
CA GLY A 152 -4.66 -5.42 10.35
C GLY A 152 -5.87 -4.53 10.67
N ILE A 153 -6.23 -3.62 9.77
CA ILE A 153 -7.40 -2.75 9.94
C ILE A 153 -8.69 -3.57 9.91
N SER A 154 -8.81 -4.52 8.98
CA SER A 154 -9.97 -5.41 8.86
C SER A 154 -10.12 -6.29 10.09
N THR A 155 -9.02 -6.80 10.66
CA THR A 155 -9.04 -7.57 11.92
C THR A 155 -9.56 -6.73 13.08
N GLU A 156 -9.08 -5.49 13.25
CA GLU A 156 -9.57 -4.62 14.34
C GLU A 156 -11.05 -4.25 14.15
N ALA A 157 -11.48 -4.03 12.91
CA ALA A 157 -12.90 -3.81 12.61
C ALA A 157 -13.74 -5.07 12.88
N ALA A 158 -13.28 -6.25 12.49
CA ALA A 158 -13.98 -7.52 12.74
C ALA A 158 -14.10 -7.84 14.25
N LYS A 159 -13.07 -7.58 15.04
CA LYS A 159 -13.08 -7.74 16.49
C LYS A 159 -14.11 -6.85 17.20
N SER A 160 -14.56 -5.77 16.58
CA SER A 160 -15.66 -4.96 17.12
C SER A 160 -17.00 -5.69 17.09
N ILE A 161 -17.13 -6.73 16.27
CA ILE A 161 -18.34 -7.59 16.15
C ILE A 161 -18.16 -8.87 16.94
N ASP A 162 -17.01 -9.54 16.74
CA ASP A 162 -16.66 -10.78 17.46
C ASP A 162 -15.14 -10.78 17.72
N ALA A 163 -14.75 -10.84 18.99
CA ALA A 163 -13.36 -10.80 19.44
C ALA A 163 -12.49 -11.97 18.92
N SER A 164 -13.12 -13.05 18.48
CA SER A 164 -12.45 -14.23 17.93
C SER A 164 -12.08 -14.09 16.45
N LEU A 165 -12.65 -13.11 15.74
CA LEU A 165 -12.42 -12.91 14.32
C LEU A 165 -11.01 -12.38 14.05
N HIS A 166 -10.36 -12.99 13.09
CA HIS A 166 -9.06 -12.57 12.58
C HIS A 166 -9.06 -12.67 11.04
N VAL A 167 -8.73 -11.57 10.38
CA VAL A 167 -8.60 -11.51 8.93
C VAL A 167 -7.13 -11.73 8.59
N SER A 168 -6.84 -12.81 7.87
CA SER A 168 -5.48 -13.11 7.41
C SER A 168 -5.09 -12.19 6.24
N VAL A 169 -3.79 -12.00 6.04
CA VAL A 169 -3.24 -11.26 4.89
C VAL A 169 -3.63 -11.91 3.56
N ILE A 170 -3.92 -13.21 3.57
CA ILE A 170 -4.29 -13.99 2.38
C ILE A 170 -5.80 -13.88 2.09
N ASP A 171 -6.61 -13.50 3.08
CA ASP A 171 -8.06 -13.41 2.97
C ASP A 171 -8.52 -12.05 2.43
N ASN A 172 -7.60 -11.12 2.25
CA ASN A 172 -7.87 -9.71 1.92
C ASN A 172 -7.65 -9.44 0.43
#